data_c24c8d8f84051c7c5e75f28258d765bf
#
_entry.id   c24c8d8f84051c7c5e75f28258d765bf
#
_cell.length_a   1.000
_cell.length_b   1.000
_cell.length_c   1.000
_cell.angle_alpha   90.00
_cell.angle_beta   90.00
_cell.angle_gamma   90.00
#
_symmetry.space_group_name_H-M   'P 1'
#
loop_
_entity.id
_entity.type
_entity.pdbx_description
1 polymer ?
#
loop_
_entity_poly.entity_id
_entity_poly.type
_entity_poly.pdbx_seq_one_letter_code
_entity_poly.pdbx_strand_id
1 'polypeptide(L)'
;MQLYEELVARGLIAQVTNEEEIREMINAGKATFYIGFDCTADSLTAGHFMALTLMKRLQMAGNKPIALIGGGTTMIGDPSGRSDMRKMLTKEDIDHNAACFKRQMERFIEFGEGKAQMVNNAEWLLNLNYVELLREVGACFSVNNMLRAECYKQRMEKGLSFLEFNYMIMQSYDFYYLFQHYGCNMQFGGNDQWSNMLGGTELIRRKLGEDAHCMTITLLTDSQGNKMGKTAGNAVWLDPNKTSPYDFYQYWRNVEDSDVIKCIRMLTFLPIEQINEMDGWEGSQLNRAKEILAWELTALVHGEEEANKAQEAAKALFGGGGDKANMPTTELTIDNFGDGQIGIMNLLVACGLAASKGEARRLVQQGGVSVNDGKVADIDQKYGCELFMGDGVIIKKGKKVFHRAVMN
;
A
#
# COMPACT_ATOMS: atom_id res chain seq x y z
N MET A 1 5.75 4.45 27.02
CA MET A 1 6.52 3.38 26.34
C MET A 1 7.50 4.06 25.39
N GLN A 2 8.75 3.61 25.27
CA GLN A 2 9.67 4.14 24.27
C GLN A 2 9.35 3.55 22.88
N LEU A 3 9.88 4.18 21.82
CA LEU A 3 9.47 3.82 20.45
C LEU A 3 9.80 2.37 20.09
N TYR A 4 11.01 1.87 20.38
CA TYR A 4 11.40 0.50 20.04
C TYR A 4 10.46 -0.51 20.69
N GLU A 5 10.17 -0.34 21.96
CA GLU A 5 9.25 -1.18 22.73
C GLU A 5 7.81 -1.11 22.17
N GLU A 6 7.39 0.07 21.69
CA GLU A 6 6.12 0.21 20.99
C GLU A 6 6.09 -0.58 19.67
N LEU A 7 7.16 -0.51 18.88
CA LEU A 7 7.26 -1.27 17.63
C LEU A 7 7.23 -2.78 17.88
N VAL A 8 7.88 -3.26 18.95
CA VAL A 8 7.81 -4.67 19.39
C VAL A 8 6.39 -5.03 19.82
N ALA A 9 5.76 -4.25 20.69
CA ALA A 9 4.40 -4.50 21.17
C ALA A 9 3.35 -4.50 20.05
N ARG A 10 3.61 -3.75 18.98
CA ARG A 10 2.76 -3.73 17.77
C ARG A 10 3.06 -4.88 16.80
N GLY A 11 4.11 -5.67 17.02
CA GLY A 11 4.51 -6.75 16.13
C GLY A 11 5.09 -6.26 14.80
N LEU A 12 5.68 -5.07 14.78
CA LEU A 12 6.18 -4.43 13.56
C LEU A 12 7.59 -4.87 13.18
N ILE A 13 8.40 -5.36 14.12
CA ILE A 13 9.79 -5.74 13.89
C ILE A 13 9.87 -7.20 13.43
N ALA A 14 10.54 -7.46 12.31
CA ALA A 14 10.80 -8.80 11.81
C ALA A 14 12.27 -9.22 12.01
N GLN A 15 13.23 -8.41 11.53
CA GLN A 15 14.67 -8.66 11.66
C GLN A 15 15.42 -7.35 11.92
N VAL A 16 16.52 -7.44 12.64
CA VAL A 16 17.41 -6.29 12.94
C VAL A 16 18.87 -6.74 12.84
N THR A 17 19.76 -5.85 12.44
CA THR A 17 21.22 -6.13 12.38
C THR A 17 21.87 -6.09 13.75
N ASN A 18 21.50 -5.15 14.60
CA ASN A 18 21.94 -4.99 15.97
C ASN A 18 20.83 -4.37 16.82
N GLU A 19 20.21 -5.18 17.65
CA GLU A 19 19.02 -4.79 18.42
C GLU A 19 19.32 -3.68 19.42
N GLU A 20 20.43 -3.75 20.14
CA GLU A 20 20.77 -2.80 21.20
C GLU A 20 21.06 -1.43 20.63
N GLU A 21 21.91 -1.33 19.62
CA GLU A 21 22.28 -0.08 18.97
C GLU A 21 21.06 0.58 18.24
N ILE A 22 20.25 -0.22 17.57
CA ILE A 22 19.02 0.25 16.90
C ILE A 22 18.04 0.81 17.94
N ARG A 23 17.83 0.08 19.06
CA ARG A 23 16.96 0.51 20.15
C ARG A 23 17.40 1.87 20.72
N GLU A 24 18.68 1.98 21.06
CA GLU A 24 19.23 3.23 21.57
C GLU A 24 19.07 4.38 20.57
N MET A 25 19.40 4.13 19.31
CA MET A 25 19.37 5.11 18.24
C MET A 25 17.97 5.66 18.00
N ILE A 26 16.98 4.79 17.78
CA ILE A 26 15.62 5.24 17.46
C ILE A 26 14.89 5.82 18.68
N ASN A 27 15.13 5.29 19.88
CA ASN A 27 14.55 5.83 21.12
C ASN A 27 15.11 7.22 21.46
N ALA A 28 16.36 7.49 21.09
CA ALA A 28 16.99 8.79 21.27
C ALA A 28 16.69 9.80 20.14
N GLY A 29 15.92 9.44 19.12
CA GLY A 29 15.64 10.29 17.96
C GLY A 29 16.86 10.60 17.10
N LYS A 30 17.87 9.73 17.09
CA LYS A 30 19.16 9.93 16.40
C LYS A 30 19.27 9.21 15.05
N ALA A 31 18.27 8.42 14.67
CA ALA A 31 18.30 7.77 13.38
C ALA A 31 17.97 8.79 12.27
N THR A 32 18.88 8.90 11.30
CA THR A 32 18.55 9.37 9.96
C THR A 32 18.39 8.13 9.11
N PHE A 33 17.18 7.88 8.65
CA PHE A 33 16.84 6.59 8.02
C PHE A 33 16.16 6.77 6.68
N TYR A 34 16.27 5.78 5.82
CA TYR A 34 15.52 5.78 4.58
C TYR A 34 14.64 4.56 4.37
N ILE A 35 13.58 4.77 3.60
CA ILE A 35 12.77 3.71 2.97
C ILE A 35 12.70 4.03 1.47
N GLY A 36 12.97 3.02 0.65
CA GLY A 36 12.90 3.12 -0.81
C GLY A 36 11.50 2.83 -1.36
N PHE A 37 11.11 3.60 -2.37
CA PHE A 37 9.83 3.46 -3.06
C PHE A 37 10.04 3.46 -4.58
N ASP A 38 9.88 2.31 -5.21
CA ASP A 38 9.88 2.20 -6.66
C ASP A 38 8.57 2.74 -7.24
N CYS A 39 8.67 3.74 -8.12
CA CYS A 39 7.54 4.46 -8.70
C CYS A 39 6.87 3.70 -9.84
N THR A 40 6.37 2.50 -9.58
CA THR A 40 5.78 1.61 -10.58
C THR A 40 4.32 1.92 -10.94
N ALA A 41 3.70 2.90 -10.28
CA ALA A 41 2.36 3.42 -10.53
C ALA A 41 2.27 4.87 -10.05
N ASP A 42 1.23 5.58 -10.47
CA ASP A 42 0.94 6.97 -10.10
C ASP A 42 0.23 7.11 -8.74
N SER A 43 0.16 6.06 -7.94
CA SER A 43 -0.35 6.07 -6.57
C SER A 43 0.31 5.01 -5.71
N LEU A 44 0.48 5.33 -4.44
CA LEU A 44 0.73 4.37 -3.37
C LEU A 44 -0.53 3.52 -3.13
N THR A 45 -0.34 2.36 -2.51
CA THR A 45 -1.42 1.42 -2.18
C THR A 45 -1.44 1.14 -0.68
N ALA A 46 -2.50 0.50 -0.20
CA ALA A 46 -2.57 0.00 1.17
C ALA A 46 -1.39 -0.94 1.53
N GLY A 47 -0.74 -1.56 0.55
CA GLY A 47 0.50 -2.32 0.77
C GLY A 47 1.70 -1.48 1.23
N HIS A 48 1.72 -0.18 0.93
CA HIS A 48 2.75 0.75 1.41
C HIS A 48 2.45 1.33 2.80
N PHE A 49 1.26 1.05 3.34
CA PHE A 49 0.78 1.63 4.59
C PHE A 49 1.73 1.37 5.76
N MET A 50 2.25 0.15 5.85
CA MET A 50 3.21 -0.24 6.89
C MET A 50 4.46 0.65 6.87
N ALA A 51 5.03 0.89 5.69
CA ALA A 51 6.19 1.74 5.52
C ALA A 51 5.89 3.20 5.91
N LEU A 52 4.73 3.72 5.46
CA LEU A 52 4.32 5.10 5.73
C LEU A 52 4.02 5.34 7.21
N THR A 53 3.31 4.44 7.87
CA THR A 53 3.01 4.53 9.30
C THR A 53 4.27 4.38 10.15
N LEU A 54 5.22 3.52 9.73
CA LEU A 54 6.52 3.41 10.38
C LEU A 54 7.31 4.73 10.27
N MET A 55 7.39 5.32 9.06
CA MET A 55 8.06 6.61 8.86
C MET A 55 7.45 7.69 9.76
N LYS A 56 6.12 7.74 9.86
CA LYS A 56 5.41 8.69 10.74
C LYS A 56 5.77 8.47 12.20
N ARG A 57 5.76 7.22 12.69
CA ARG A 57 6.10 6.90 14.09
C ARG A 57 7.53 7.32 14.44
N LEU A 58 8.47 6.98 13.57
CA LEU A 58 9.87 7.32 13.74
C LEU A 58 10.09 8.85 13.73
N GLN A 59 9.41 9.56 12.82
CA GLN A 59 9.47 11.02 12.77
C GLN A 59 8.87 11.67 14.02
N MET A 60 7.73 11.18 14.51
CA MET A 60 7.12 11.66 15.76
C MET A 60 8.04 11.50 16.98
N ALA A 61 8.92 10.50 16.95
CA ALA A 61 9.93 10.26 17.99
C ALA A 61 11.25 11.02 17.74
N GLY A 62 11.28 11.96 16.79
CA GLY A 62 12.42 12.81 16.51
C GLY A 62 13.44 12.26 15.51
N ASN A 63 13.23 11.07 14.95
CA ASN A 63 14.08 10.53 13.90
C ASN A 63 13.80 11.21 12.56
N LYS A 64 14.81 11.20 11.66
CA LYS A 64 14.77 11.94 10.40
C LYS A 64 14.53 10.98 9.22
N PRO A 65 13.34 10.98 8.61
CA PRO A 65 13.06 10.12 7.47
C PRO A 65 13.60 10.69 6.16
N ILE A 66 14.12 9.79 5.31
CA ILE A 66 14.42 10.03 3.91
C ILE A 66 13.49 9.12 3.09
N ALA A 67 12.61 9.72 2.32
CA ALA A 67 11.82 9.00 1.31
C ALA A 67 12.67 8.91 0.04
N LEU A 68 13.25 7.74 -0.23
CA LEU A 68 14.05 7.50 -1.42
C LEU A 68 13.14 7.09 -2.58
N ILE A 69 13.06 7.94 -3.58
CA ILE A 69 12.39 7.63 -4.84
C ILE A 69 13.33 6.81 -5.71
N GLY A 70 12.87 5.63 -6.10
CA GLY A 70 13.61 4.72 -6.97
C GLY A 70 13.57 5.11 -8.44
N GLY A 71 13.97 6.36 -8.82
CA GLY A 71 13.94 6.79 -10.23
C GLY A 71 14.88 5.97 -11.11
N GLY A 72 16.07 5.63 -10.61
CA GLY A 72 17.01 4.75 -11.31
C GLY A 72 16.66 3.28 -11.16
N THR A 73 16.34 2.84 -9.92
CA THR A 73 16.01 1.43 -9.64
C THR A 73 14.71 0.97 -10.28
N THR A 74 13.71 1.84 -10.45
CA THR A 74 12.45 1.51 -11.15
C THR A 74 12.68 1.16 -12.62
N MET A 75 13.72 1.72 -13.25
CA MET A 75 14.07 1.38 -14.64
C MET A 75 14.58 -0.08 -14.77
N ILE A 76 15.10 -0.64 -13.70
CA ILE A 76 15.59 -2.02 -13.60
C ILE A 76 14.50 -2.97 -13.11
N GLY A 77 13.87 -2.62 -11.99
CA GLY A 77 12.82 -3.38 -11.32
C GLY A 77 13.34 -4.39 -10.32
N ASP A 78 12.87 -4.25 -9.08
CA ASP A 78 13.19 -5.14 -7.96
C ASP A 78 12.65 -6.57 -8.19
N PRO A 79 13.52 -7.60 -8.20
CA PRO A 79 13.09 -8.99 -8.32
C PRO A 79 12.52 -9.59 -7.02
N SER A 80 12.72 -8.94 -5.87
CA SER A 80 12.37 -9.48 -4.55
C SER A 80 10.87 -9.78 -4.42
N GLY A 81 10.55 -10.99 -3.96
CA GLY A 81 9.16 -11.42 -3.72
C GLY A 81 8.28 -11.50 -4.97
N ARG A 82 8.88 -11.66 -6.15
CA ARG A 82 8.20 -11.77 -7.44
C ARG A 82 8.62 -12.99 -8.25
N SER A 83 7.71 -13.44 -9.10
CA SER A 83 7.96 -14.54 -10.04
C SER A 83 8.26 -14.06 -11.47
N ASP A 84 7.88 -12.81 -11.80
CA ASP A 84 7.95 -12.28 -13.16
C ASP A 84 8.66 -10.92 -13.21
N MET A 85 9.30 -10.61 -14.34
CA MET A 85 9.98 -9.34 -14.57
C MET A 85 8.98 -8.17 -14.62
N ARG A 86 9.38 -7.00 -14.11
CA ARG A 86 8.54 -5.79 -14.15
C ARG A 86 8.48 -5.21 -15.57
N LYS A 87 7.35 -4.53 -15.87
CA LYS A 87 7.21 -3.70 -17.06
C LYS A 87 8.18 -2.52 -16.96
N MET A 88 8.92 -2.26 -18.00
CA MET A 88 9.79 -1.08 -18.08
C MET A 88 8.94 0.18 -18.26
N LEU A 89 9.24 1.21 -17.47
CA LEU A 89 8.59 2.53 -17.51
C LEU A 89 9.52 3.55 -18.14
N THR A 90 8.97 4.60 -18.75
CA THR A 90 9.74 5.74 -19.24
C THR A 90 10.17 6.65 -18.07
N LYS A 91 11.13 7.52 -18.32
CA LYS A 91 11.56 8.51 -17.32
C LYS A 91 10.41 9.45 -16.95
N GLU A 92 9.63 9.87 -17.92
CA GLU A 92 8.47 10.74 -17.76
C GLU A 92 7.39 10.10 -16.87
N ASP A 93 7.11 8.80 -17.07
CA ASP A 93 6.21 8.04 -16.21
C ASP A 93 6.71 8.01 -14.76
N ILE A 94 8.01 7.76 -14.57
CA ILE A 94 8.64 7.69 -13.24
C ILE A 94 8.60 9.04 -12.54
N ASP A 95 8.93 10.13 -13.24
CA ASP A 95 8.90 11.49 -12.69
C ASP A 95 7.47 11.91 -12.30
N HIS A 96 6.46 11.56 -13.13
CA HIS A 96 5.05 11.77 -12.81
C HIS A 96 4.63 10.99 -11.56
N ASN A 97 4.96 9.71 -11.50
CA ASN A 97 4.63 8.84 -10.39
C ASN A 97 5.29 9.32 -9.08
N ALA A 98 6.54 9.77 -9.14
CA ALA A 98 7.26 10.34 -8.01
C ALA A 98 6.57 11.57 -7.43
N ALA A 99 6.08 12.47 -8.29
CA ALA A 99 5.32 13.64 -7.87
C ALA A 99 3.99 13.27 -7.20
N CYS A 100 3.32 12.20 -7.69
CA CYS A 100 2.11 11.67 -7.07
C CYS A 100 2.41 11.07 -5.68
N PHE A 101 3.49 10.31 -5.54
CA PHE A 101 3.91 9.73 -4.26
C PHE A 101 4.18 10.81 -3.21
N LYS A 102 4.87 11.89 -3.59
CA LYS A 102 5.17 13.00 -2.68
C LYS A 102 3.90 13.58 -2.06
N ARG A 103 2.91 13.93 -2.89
CA ARG A 103 1.63 14.48 -2.41
C ARG A 103 0.90 13.56 -1.44
N GLN A 104 1.00 12.24 -1.64
CA GLN A 104 0.37 11.26 -0.75
C GLN A 104 1.17 11.07 0.54
N MET A 105 2.51 11.08 0.47
CA MET A 105 3.38 10.97 1.65
C MET A 105 3.27 12.17 2.59
N GLU A 106 2.98 13.37 2.08
CA GLU A 106 2.77 14.60 2.87
C GLU A 106 1.62 14.49 3.88
N ARG A 107 0.74 13.51 3.72
CA ARG A 107 -0.30 13.19 4.72
C ARG A 107 0.23 12.38 5.91
N PHE A 108 1.36 11.74 5.75
CA PHE A 108 1.96 10.87 6.78
C PHE A 108 3.14 11.54 7.47
N ILE A 109 4.03 12.15 6.71
CA ILE A 109 5.29 12.74 7.20
C ILE A 109 5.40 14.19 6.80
N GLU A 110 6.06 14.96 7.65
CA GLU A 110 6.33 16.37 7.41
C GLU A 110 7.68 16.53 6.70
N PHE A 111 7.63 17.09 5.48
CA PHE A 111 8.83 17.44 4.72
C PHE A 111 9.32 18.85 5.07
N GLY A 112 10.64 19.09 4.98
CA GLY A 112 11.26 20.39 5.17
C GLY A 112 12.61 20.32 5.83
N GLU A 113 13.19 21.49 6.08
CA GLU A 113 14.49 21.61 6.77
C GLU A 113 14.42 21.03 8.18
N GLY A 114 15.34 20.11 8.50
CA GLY A 114 15.37 19.39 9.76
C GLY A 114 14.27 18.32 9.94
N LYS A 115 13.40 18.16 8.97
CA LYS A 115 12.31 17.16 8.91
C LYS A 115 12.63 16.07 7.89
N ALA A 116 11.59 15.50 7.26
CA ALA A 116 11.79 14.52 6.19
C ALA A 116 12.36 15.16 4.92
N GLN A 117 13.15 14.37 4.20
CA GLN A 117 13.64 14.71 2.87
C GLN A 117 13.13 13.69 1.85
N MET A 118 12.88 14.16 0.63
CA MET A 118 12.64 13.28 -0.50
C MET A 118 13.80 13.41 -1.47
N VAL A 119 14.41 12.29 -1.83
CA VAL A 119 15.55 12.22 -2.75
C VAL A 119 15.27 11.18 -3.82
N ASN A 120 15.91 11.34 -4.99
CA ASN A 120 15.71 10.45 -6.13
C ASN A 120 17.05 9.79 -6.51
N ASN A 121 17.13 8.47 -6.45
CA ASN A 121 18.37 7.77 -6.77
C ASN A 121 18.79 7.85 -8.25
N ALA A 122 17.93 8.32 -9.13
CA ALA A 122 18.32 8.67 -10.50
C ALA A 122 19.43 9.73 -10.56
N GLU A 123 19.50 10.64 -9.56
CA GLU A 123 20.50 11.70 -9.50
C GLU A 123 21.94 11.16 -9.44
N TRP A 124 22.15 10.03 -8.78
CA TRP A 124 23.47 9.41 -8.70
C TRP A 124 23.60 8.16 -9.56
N LEU A 125 22.59 7.28 -9.62
CA LEU A 125 22.70 6.00 -10.35
C LEU A 125 22.85 6.20 -11.86
N LEU A 126 22.18 7.19 -12.47
CA LEU A 126 22.25 7.43 -13.91
C LEU A 126 23.59 8.07 -14.35
N ASN A 127 24.33 8.63 -13.41
CA ASN A 127 25.62 9.28 -13.69
C ASN A 127 26.83 8.40 -13.35
N LEU A 128 26.60 7.16 -12.88
CA LEU A 128 27.68 6.23 -12.54
C LEU A 128 28.41 5.73 -13.79
N ASN A 129 29.75 5.79 -13.77
CA ASN A 129 30.56 5.09 -14.75
C ASN A 129 30.52 3.59 -14.46
N TYR A 130 30.11 2.79 -15.46
CA TYR A 130 29.94 1.35 -15.28
C TYR A 130 31.23 0.62 -14.88
N VAL A 131 32.36 0.97 -15.46
CA VAL A 131 33.65 0.33 -15.16
C VAL A 131 34.12 0.68 -13.74
N GLU A 132 33.94 1.95 -13.34
CA GLU A 132 34.28 2.39 -11.99
C GLU A 132 33.39 1.73 -10.96
N LEU A 133 32.09 1.64 -11.21
CA LEU A 133 31.14 0.92 -10.34
C LEU A 133 31.56 -0.54 -10.15
N LEU A 134 31.90 -1.26 -11.21
CA LEU A 134 32.36 -2.65 -11.11
C LEU A 134 33.64 -2.77 -10.31
N ARG A 135 34.58 -1.86 -10.51
CA ARG A 135 35.87 -1.89 -9.82
C ARG A 135 35.74 -1.55 -8.34
N GLU A 136 35.00 -0.50 -8.00
CA GLU A 136 34.96 0.06 -6.65
C GLU A 136 33.88 -0.60 -5.78
N VAL A 137 32.73 -0.91 -6.38
CA VAL A 137 31.58 -1.47 -5.66
C VAL A 137 31.44 -2.95 -5.93
N GLY A 138 31.51 -3.37 -7.21
CA GLY A 138 31.36 -4.78 -7.60
C GLY A 138 32.38 -5.69 -6.91
N ALA A 139 33.61 -5.20 -6.69
CA ALA A 139 34.64 -5.93 -5.94
C ALA A 139 34.25 -6.26 -4.48
N CYS A 140 33.28 -5.55 -3.92
CA CYS A 140 32.78 -5.82 -2.57
C CYS A 140 31.70 -6.94 -2.54
N PHE A 141 31.23 -7.42 -3.68
CA PHE A 141 30.17 -8.42 -3.78
C PHE A 141 30.70 -9.77 -4.27
N SER A 142 30.27 -10.84 -3.63
CA SER A 142 30.51 -12.20 -4.10
C SER A 142 29.28 -12.74 -4.81
N VAL A 143 29.42 -13.07 -6.10
CA VAL A 143 28.33 -13.69 -6.89
C VAL A 143 27.76 -14.92 -6.21
N ASN A 144 28.61 -15.77 -5.63
CA ASN A 144 28.17 -16.97 -4.92
C ASN A 144 27.30 -16.66 -3.70
N ASN A 145 27.59 -15.57 -2.98
CA ASN A 145 26.79 -15.16 -1.84
C ASN A 145 25.47 -14.50 -2.31
N MET A 146 25.54 -13.68 -3.36
CA MET A 146 24.34 -13.07 -3.95
C MET A 146 23.36 -14.13 -4.43
N LEU A 147 23.82 -15.15 -5.15
CA LEU A 147 22.96 -16.25 -5.64
C LEU A 147 22.30 -17.08 -4.54
N ARG A 148 22.83 -17.04 -3.30
CA ARG A 148 22.20 -17.69 -2.13
C ARG A 148 21.13 -16.81 -1.49
N ALA A 149 21.05 -15.53 -1.83
CA ALA A 149 20.11 -14.59 -1.25
C ALA A 149 18.67 -14.98 -1.61
N GLU A 150 17.77 -14.84 -0.63
CA GLU A 150 16.36 -15.25 -0.78
C GLU A 150 15.66 -14.47 -1.92
N CYS A 151 16.02 -13.20 -2.12
CA CYS A 151 15.46 -12.36 -3.19
C CYS A 151 15.66 -12.93 -4.60
N TYR A 152 16.68 -13.77 -4.82
CA TYR A 152 16.95 -14.37 -6.14
C TYR A 152 16.42 -15.79 -6.31
N LYS A 153 16.17 -16.55 -5.23
CA LYS A 153 15.80 -17.97 -5.32
C LYS A 153 14.61 -18.23 -6.22
N GLN A 154 13.52 -17.50 -6.01
CA GLN A 154 12.29 -17.66 -6.83
C GLN A 154 12.48 -17.28 -8.29
N ARG A 155 13.35 -16.29 -8.55
CA ARG A 155 13.65 -15.85 -9.91
C ARG A 155 14.57 -16.81 -10.65
N MET A 156 15.50 -17.45 -9.95
CA MET A 156 16.43 -18.44 -10.55
C MET A 156 15.67 -19.61 -11.20
N GLU A 157 14.57 -20.06 -10.63
CA GLU A 157 13.73 -21.14 -11.19
C GLU A 157 13.11 -20.75 -12.54
N LYS A 158 12.81 -19.46 -12.75
CA LYS A 158 12.17 -18.93 -13.97
C LYS A 158 13.14 -18.19 -14.90
N GLY A 159 14.40 -18.11 -14.52
CA GLY A 159 15.45 -17.37 -15.25
C GLY A 159 15.63 -15.96 -14.71
N LEU A 160 16.65 -15.77 -13.86
CA LEU A 160 17.10 -14.47 -13.36
C LEU A 160 17.93 -13.76 -14.44
N SER A 161 17.50 -12.58 -14.88
CA SER A 161 18.26 -11.78 -15.84
C SER A 161 19.45 -11.09 -15.18
N PHE A 162 20.50 -10.80 -15.95
CA PHE A 162 21.64 -10.00 -15.46
C PHE A 162 21.21 -8.62 -14.98
N LEU A 163 20.19 -8.03 -15.61
CA LEU A 163 19.59 -6.77 -15.22
C LEU A 163 19.08 -6.84 -13.76
N GLU A 164 18.19 -7.80 -13.48
CA GLU A 164 17.62 -8.01 -12.14
C GLU A 164 18.68 -8.38 -11.11
N PHE A 165 19.72 -9.13 -11.51
CA PHE A 165 20.82 -9.53 -10.62
C PHE A 165 21.60 -8.32 -10.09
N ASN A 166 21.70 -7.24 -10.85
CA ASN A 166 22.36 -6.00 -10.41
C ASN A 166 21.53 -5.15 -9.45
N TYR A 167 20.23 -5.43 -9.25
CA TYR A 167 19.39 -4.63 -8.39
C TYR A 167 19.93 -4.52 -6.95
N MET A 168 20.39 -5.63 -6.37
CA MET A 168 20.99 -5.64 -5.03
C MET A 168 22.18 -4.69 -4.91
N ILE A 169 23.03 -4.63 -5.94
CA ILE A 169 24.21 -3.75 -5.98
C ILE A 169 23.76 -2.28 -6.01
N MET A 170 22.74 -1.96 -6.80
CA MET A 170 22.20 -0.60 -6.92
C MET A 170 21.58 -0.13 -5.58
N GLN A 171 20.77 -0.96 -4.94
CA GLN A 171 20.17 -0.63 -3.65
C GLN A 171 21.25 -0.53 -2.54
N SER A 172 22.29 -1.35 -2.61
CA SER A 172 23.43 -1.24 -1.69
C SER A 172 24.20 0.05 -1.89
N TYR A 173 24.36 0.48 -3.16
CA TYR A 173 24.98 1.75 -3.49
C TYR A 173 24.13 2.94 -3.03
N ASP A 174 22.79 2.85 -3.11
CA ASP A 174 21.89 3.87 -2.57
C ASP A 174 22.16 4.09 -1.08
N PHE A 175 22.25 3.03 -0.27
CA PHE A 175 22.52 3.16 1.16
C PHE A 175 23.90 3.77 1.42
N TYR A 176 24.93 3.30 0.70
CA TYR A 176 26.29 3.84 0.78
C TYR A 176 26.33 5.34 0.42
N TYR A 177 25.63 5.76 -0.64
CA TYR A 177 25.53 7.15 -1.06
C TYR A 177 24.81 8.02 -0.01
N LEU A 178 23.66 7.53 0.47
CA LEU A 178 22.87 8.23 1.49
C LEU A 178 23.63 8.33 2.82
N PHE A 179 24.42 7.32 3.19
CA PHE A 179 25.27 7.36 4.38
C PHE A 179 26.28 8.50 4.29
N GLN A 180 26.97 8.63 3.15
CA GLN A 180 28.01 9.64 2.95
C GLN A 180 27.47 11.06 2.80
N HIS A 181 26.35 11.23 2.08
CA HIS A 181 25.88 12.56 1.68
C HIS A 181 24.73 13.10 2.52
N TYR A 182 23.98 12.21 3.19
CA TYR A 182 22.80 12.59 3.98
C TYR A 182 22.89 12.19 5.44
N GLY A 183 24.02 11.59 5.88
CA GLY A 183 24.17 11.09 7.25
C GLY A 183 23.17 9.96 7.58
N CYS A 184 22.69 9.24 6.56
CA CYS A 184 21.73 8.16 6.70
C CYS A 184 22.40 6.93 7.32
N ASN A 185 22.10 6.64 8.58
CA ASN A 185 22.73 5.56 9.34
C ASN A 185 21.84 4.32 9.46
N MET A 186 20.61 4.36 8.91
CA MET A 186 19.66 3.26 9.05
C MET A 186 18.79 3.06 7.81
N GLN A 187 18.54 1.81 7.44
CA GLN A 187 17.58 1.44 6.39
C GLN A 187 16.42 0.64 6.97
N PHE A 188 15.20 0.97 6.56
CA PHE A 188 14.01 0.17 6.81
C PHE A 188 13.43 -0.38 5.52
N GLY A 189 12.84 -1.56 5.59
CA GLY A 189 12.17 -2.18 4.45
C GLY A 189 11.27 -3.33 4.87
N GLY A 190 10.52 -3.88 3.91
CA GLY A 190 9.79 -5.13 4.13
C GLY A 190 10.75 -6.31 4.36
N ASN A 191 10.25 -7.38 4.98
CA ASN A 191 11.09 -8.55 5.27
C ASN A 191 11.67 -9.21 4.01
N ASP A 192 11.04 -9.04 2.87
CA ASP A 192 11.53 -9.48 1.56
C ASP A 192 12.77 -8.70 1.05
N GLN A 193 13.07 -7.54 1.65
CA GLN A 193 14.21 -6.69 1.33
C GLN A 193 15.49 -7.01 2.11
N TRP A 194 15.43 -7.92 3.08
CA TRP A 194 16.53 -8.17 4.03
C TRP A 194 17.89 -8.37 3.35
N SER A 195 17.95 -9.22 2.33
CA SER A 195 19.20 -9.50 1.62
C SER A 195 19.77 -8.27 0.90
N ASN A 196 18.91 -7.44 0.28
CA ASN A 196 19.33 -6.21 -0.37
C ASN A 196 19.87 -5.20 0.65
N MET A 197 19.21 -5.09 1.80
CA MET A 197 19.59 -4.18 2.89
C MET A 197 20.94 -4.55 3.49
N LEU A 198 21.19 -5.84 3.74
CA LEU A 198 22.48 -6.33 4.21
C LEU A 198 23.63 -6.04 3.23
N GLY A 199 23.34 -6.03 1.93
CA GLY A 199 24.33 -5.64 0.92
C GLY A 199 24.82 -4.21 1.14
N GLY A 200 23.94 -3.29 1.53
CA GLY A 200 24.26 -1.90 1.82
C GLY A 200 25.10 -1.74 3.10
N THR A 201 24.73 -2.41 4.19
CA THR A 201 25.52 -2.36 5.43
C THR A 201 26.93 -2.93 5.23
N GLU A 202 27.05 -4.05 4.49
CA GLU A 202 28.34 -4.64 4.19
C GLU A 202 29.20 -3.76 3.27
N LEU A 203 28.59 -3.07 2.30
CA LEU A 203 29.30 -2.12 1.45
C LEU A 203 29.87 -0.95 2.25
N ILE A 204 29.07 -0.35 3.16
CA ILE A 204 29.48 0.73 4.04
C ILE A 204 30.65 0.25 4.91
N ARG A 205 30.51 -0.89 5.57
CA ARG A 205 31.55 -1.48 6.40
C ARG A 205 32.88 -1.69 5.64
N ARG A 206 32.81 -2.24 4.43
CA ARG A 206 34.01 -2.51 3.61
C ARG A 206 34.70 -1.27 3.08
N LYS A 207 33.91 -0.27 2.66
CA LYS A 207 34.44 0.93 2.01
C LYS A 207 34.84 2.01 3.02
N LEU A 208 34.12 2.15 4.13
CA LEU A 208 34.30 3.25 5.07
C LEU A 208 34.83 2.79 6.45
N GLY A 209 34.71 1.50 6.77
CA GLY A 209 35.01 1.00 8.11
C GLY A 209 34.00 1.42 9.17
N GLU A 210 32.82 1.87 8.75
CA GLU A 210 31.74 2.36 9.61
C GLU A 210 30.59 1.35 9.67
N ASP A 211 29.80 1.45 10.74
CA ASP A 211 28.61 0.62 10.91
C ASP A 211 27.34 1.37 10.50
N ALA A 212 26.48 0.67 9.80
CA ALA A 212 25.14 1.10 9.45
C ALA A 212 24.14 0.00 9.75
N HIS A 213 22.90 0.36 10.03
CA HIS A 213 21.92 -0.56 10.57
C HIS A 213 20.73 -0.80 9.65
N CYS A 214 20.14 -1.99 9.78
CA CYS A 214 18.92 -2.34 9.06
C CYS A 214 17.88 -2.93 10.00
N MET A 215 16.62 -2.57 9.77
CA MET A 215 15.47 -3.21 10.40
C MET A 215 14.40 -3.50 9.34
N THR A 216 13.93 -4.75 9.30
CA THR A 216 12.78 -5.10 8.48
C THR A 216 11.50 -5.09 9.28
N ILE A 217 10.41 -4.69 8.61
CA ILE A 217 9.07 -4.72 9.15
C ILE A 217 8.34 -5.99 8.72
N THR A 218 7.50 -6.47 9.62
CA THR A 218 6.61 -7.60 9.35
C THR A 218 5.68 -7.24 8.18
N LEU A 219 5.54 -8.13 7.21
CA LEU A 219 4.59 -7.93 6.12
C LEU A 219 3.15 -8.05 6.63
N LEU A 220 2.30 -7.13 6.19
CA LEU A 220 0.88 -7.20 6.49
C LEU A 220 0.22 -8.28 5.64
N THR A 221 -0.13 -9.39 6.29
CA THR A 221 -0.80 -10.54 5.67
C THR A 221 -2.12 -10.83 6.36
N ASP A 222 -3.08 -11.37 5.61
CA ASP A 222 -4.28 -11.95 6.18
C ASP A 222 -3.98 -13.28 6.92
N SER A 223 -4.99 -13.86 7.57
CA SER A 223 -4.89 -15.14 8.30
C SER A 223 -4.55 -16.34 7.41
N GLN A 224 -4.65 -16.19 6.09
CA GLN A 224 -4.28 -17.20 5.08
C GLN A 224 -2.86 -17.00 4.53
N GLY A 225 -2.14 -15.95 4.99
CA GLY A 225 -0.79 -15.61 4.55
C GLY A 225 -0.71 -14.79 3.27
N ASN A 226 -1.83 -14.31 2.72
CA ASN A 226 -1.81 -13.45 1.54
C ASN A 226 -1.48 -12.00 1.93
N LYS A 227 -0.67 -11.32 1.11
CA LYS A 227 -0.37 -9.90 1.32
C LYS A 227 -1.66 -9.07 1.20
N MET A 228 -1.96 -8.28 2.24
CA MET A 228 -3.10 -7.35 2.24
C MET A 228 -2.85 -6.12 1.36
N GLY A 229 -3.91 -5.36 1.08
CA GLY A 229 -3.86 -4.17 0.22
C GLY A 229 -4.28 -4.42 -1.22
N LYS A 230 -4.87 -5.59 -1.48
CA LYS A 230 -5.47 -5.94 -2.78
C LYS A 230 -6.86 -6.51 -2.56
N THR A 231 -7.79 -6.18 -3.45
CA THR A 231 -9.05 -6.89 -3.64
C THR A 231 -8.91 -7.88 -4.80
N ALA A 232 -9.93 -8.67 -5.11
CA ALA A 232 -9.90 -9.67 -6.20
C ALA A 232 -9.44 -9.06 -7.55
N GLY A 233 -8.12 -8.95 -7.74
CA GLY A 233 -7.47 -8.45 -8.94
C GLY A 233 -7.09 -6.96 -8.95
N ASN A 234 -7.54 -6.14 -7.98
CA ASN A 234 -7.26 -4.70 -7.94
C ASN A 234 -6.52 -4.30 -6.66
N ALA A 235 -5.57 -3.37 -6.79
CA ALA A 235 -4.93 -2.74 -5.64
C ALA A 235 -5.91 -1.78 -4.94
N VAL A 236 -5.79 -1.65 -3.61
CA VAL A 236 -6.45 -0.60 -2.83
C VAL A 236 -5.51 0.60 -2.81
N TRP A 237 -5.90 1.65 -3.54
CA TRP A 237 -5.07 2.82 -3.76
C TRP A 237 -5.26 3.88 -2.66
N LEU A 238 -4.22 4.67 -2.39
CA LEU A 238 -4.33 5.83 -1.50
C LEU A 238 -4.86 7.08 -2.23
N ASP A 239 -4.85 7.08 -3.57
CA ASP A 239 -5.46 8.14 -4.37
C ASP A 239 -7.00 8.01 -4.35
N PRO A 240 -7.74 9.05 -3.89
CA PRO A 240 -9.20 9.03 -3.83
C PRO A 240 -9.88 8.91 -5.21
N ASN A 241 -9.17 9.26 -6.30
CA ASN A 241 -9.69 9.10 -7.66
C ASN A 241 -9.60 7.65 -8.17
N LYS A 242 -8.81 6.79 -7.53
CA LYS A 242 -8.63 5.38 -7.89
C LYS A 242 -9.37 4.43 -6.95
N THR A 243 -9.37 4.75 -5.67
CA THR A 243 -10.17 4.08 -4.63
C THR A 243 -10.82 5.17 -3.82
N SER A 244 -12.14 5.31 -3.93
CA SER A 244 -12.86 6.35 -3.19
C SER A 244 -12.65 6.20 -1.69
N PRO A 245 -12.75 7.28 -0.88
CA PRO A 245 -12.68 7.19 0.58
C PRO A 245 -13.69 6.19 1.16
N TYR A 246 -14.87 6.07 0.55
CA TYR A 246 -15.87 5.08 0.92
C TYR A 246 -15.40 3.63 0.63
N ASP A 247 -14.87 3.35 -0.54
CA ASP A 247 -14.37 2.01 -0.88
C ASP A 247 -13.15 1.65 -0.06
N PHE A 248 -12.28 2.63 0.24
CA PHE A 248 -11.15 2.47 1.15
C PHE A 248 -11.62 2.12 2.57
N TYR A 249 -12.63 2.84 3.09
CA TYR A 249 -13.29 2.54 4.37
C TYR A 249 -13.90 1.14 4.37
N GLN A 250 -14.63 0.77 3.31
CA GLN A 250 -15.26 -0.55 3.19
C GLN A 250 -14.24 -1.69 3.11
N TYR A 251 -13.10 -1.48 2.47
CA TYR A 251 -12.04 -2.47 2.46
C TYR A 251 -11.61 -2.84 3.88
N TRP A 252 -11.31 -1.87 4.73
CA TRP A 252 -10.90 -2.09 6.10
C TRP A 252 -12.05 -2.55 7.01
N ARG A 253 -13.27 -2.08 6.76
CA ARG A 253 -14.47 -2.52 7.47
C ARG A 253 -14.81 -3.99 7.22
N ASN A 254 -14.35 -4.55 6.11
CA ASN A 254 -14.61 -5.92 5.67
C ASN A 254 -13.45 -6.90 5.91
N VAL A 255 -12.44 -6.52 6.66
CA VAL A 255 -11.36 -7.40 7.13
C VAL A 255 -11.95 -8.55 7.93
N GLU A 256 -11.35 -9.73 7.82
CA GLU A 256 -11.83 -10.91 8.58
C GLU A 256 -11.69 -10.69 10.10
N ASP A 257 -12.56 -11.36 10.88
CA ASP A 257 -12.58 -11.22 12.34
C ASP A 257 -11.26 -11.57 12.99
N SER A 258 -10.55 -12.58 12.45
CA SER A 258 -9.23 -13.03 12.88
C SER A 258 -8.11 -12.00 12.65
N ASP A 259 -8.31 -11.05 11.75
CA ASP A 259 -7.25 -10.13 11.31
C ASP A 259 -7.44 -8.70 11.85
N VAL A 260 -8.65 -8.35 12.32
CA VAL A 260 -8.98 -6.96 12.64
C VAL A 260 -8.12 -6.38 13.77
N ILE A 261 -7.93 -7.10 14.87
CA ILE A 261 -7.13 -6.60 16.02
C ILE A 261 -5.65 -6.50 15.63
N LYS A 262 -5.14 -7.46 14.87
CA LYS A 262 -3.80 -7.39 14.29
C LYS A 262 -3.63 -6.14 13.41
N CYS A 263 -4.58 -5.85 12.53
CA CYS A 263 -4.55 -4.65 11.68
C CYS A 263 -4.60 -3.36 12.52
N ILE A 264 -5.44 -3.28 13.55
CA ILE A 264 -5.48 -2.14 14.47
C ILE A 264 -4.12 -1.94 15.14
N ARG A 265 -3.53 -3.01 15.66
CA ARG A 265 -2.25 -2.99 16.37
C ARG A 265 -1.11 -2.49 15.48
N MET A 266 -1.04 -2.98 14.25
CA MET A 266 0.06 -2.67 13.32
C MET A 266 -0.09 -1.31 12.65
N LEU A 267 -1.31 -0.91 12.29
CA LEU A 267 -1.54 0.21 11.37
C LEU A 267 -2.03 1.49 12.02
N THR A 268 -2.76 1.42 13.15
CA THR A 268 -3.34 2.61 13.79
C THR A 268 -2.38 3.25 14.79
N PHE A 269 -2.65 4.50 15.16
CA PHE A 269 -1.91 5.24 16.20
C PHE A 269 -2.62 5.20 17.56
N LEU A 270 -3.60 4.31 17.73
CA LEU A 270 -4.27 4.11 19.01
C LEU A 270 -3.26 3.66 20.09
N PRO A 271 -3.42 4.07 21.34
CA PRO A 271 -2.60 3.61 22.46
C PRO A 271 -2.60 2.08 22.59
N ILE A 272 -1.46 1.49 22.88
CA ILE A 272 -1.33 0.03 23.01
C ILE A 272 -2.24 -0.52 24.12
N GLU A 273 -2.41 0.22 25.20
CA GLU A 273 -3.28 -0.13 26.31
C GLU A 273 -4.72 -0.31 25.84
N GLN A 274 -5.21 0.63 25.03
CA GLN A 274 -6.56 0.55 24.44
C GLN A 274 -6.68 -0.65 23.48
N ILE A 275 -5.64 -0.96 22.70
CA ILE A 275 -5.66 -2.10 21.80
C ILE A 275 -5.65 -3.42 22.58
N ASN A 276 -4.89 -3.49 23.68
CA ASN A 276 -4.86 -4.69 24.54
C ASN A 276 -6.21 -4.99 25.16
N GLU A 277 -7.04 -3.97 25.45
CA GLU A 277 -8.43 -4.17 25.90
C GLU A 277 -9.30 -4.85 24.80
N MET A 278 -8.91 -4.72 23.54
CA MET A 278 -9.64 -5.32 22.42
C MET A 278 -9.24 -6.78 22.13
N ASP A 279 -8.15 -7.28 22.70
CA ASP A 279 -7.63 -8.64 22.42
C ASP A 279 -8.64 -9.75 22.77
N GLY A 280 -9.52 -9.50 23.74
CA GLY A 280 -10.58 -10.43 24.12
C GLY A 280 -11.94 -10.18 23.46
N TRP A 281 -12.01 -9.30 22.46
CA TRP A 281 -13.29 -8.96 21.83
C TRP A 281 -13.79 -10.08 20.91
N GLU A 282 -15.10 -10.36 21.00
CA GLU A 282 -15.77 -11.39 20.21
C GLU A 282 -17.10 -10.88 19.63
N GLY A 283 -17.61 -11.55 18.62
CA GLY A 283 -18.94 -11.33 18.05
C GLY A 283 -19.18 -9.87 17.63
N SER A 284 -20.17 -9.20 18.23
CA SER A 284 -20.52 -7.82 17.89
C SER A 284 -19.43 -6.81 18.23
N GLN A 285 -18.56 -7.09 19.19
CA GLN A 285 -17.42 -6.22 19.53
C GLN A 285 -16.41 -6.16 18.39
N LEU A 286 -16.17 -7.27 17.66
CA LEU A 286 -15.30 -7.27 16.47
C LEU A 286 -15.86 -6.39 15.35
N ASN A 287 -17.19 -6.28 15.21
CA ASN A 287 -17.78 -5.32 14.28
C ASN A 287 -17.42 -3.87 14.65
N ARG A 288 -17.44 -3.55 15.96
CA ARG A 288 -16.97 -2.25 16.44
C ARG A 288 -15.47 -2.04 16.18
N ALA A 289 -14.65 -3.07 16.41
CA ALA A 289 -13.22 -3.00 16.08
C ALA A 289 -12.97 -2.71 14.59
N LYS A 290 -13.74 -3.33 13.69
CA LYS A 290 -13.69 -3.06 12.25
C LYS A 290 -14.10 -1.64 11.88
N GLU A 291 -15.08 -1.06 12.59
CA GLU A 291 -15.46 0.35 12.41
C GLU A 291 -14.35 1.29 12.85
N ILE A 292 -13.72 1.01 14.00
CA ILE A 292 -12.56 1.76 14.49
C ILE A 292 -11.41 1.68 13.48
N LEU A 293 -11.03 0.47 13.05
CA LEU A 293 -9.98 0.27 12.05
C LEU A 293 -10.23 1.08 10.77
N ALA A 294 -11.44 0.93 10.21
CA ALA A 294 -11.80 1.59 8.96
C ALA A 294 -11.79 3.12 9.10
N TRP A 295 -12.30 3.65 10.21
CA TRP A 295 -12.31 5.08 10.46
C TRP A 295 -10.90 5.63 10.64
N GLU A 296 -10.08 5.03 11.51
CA GLU A 296 -8.71 5.45 11.77
C GLU A 296 -7.85 5.51 10.51
N LEU A 297 -7.93 4.45 9.68
CA LEU A 297 -7.12 4.39 8.47
C LEU A 297 -7.65 5.32 7.36
N THR A 298 -8.96 5.50 7.27
CA THR A 298 -9.55 6.45 6.31
C THR A 298 -9.25 7.89 6.72
N ALA A 299 -9.33 8.21 8.01
CA ALA A 299 -8.97 9.53 8.53
C ALA A 299 -7.49 9.85 8.29
N LEU A 300 -6.61 8.87 8.48
CA LEU A 300 -5.17 9.04 8.25
C LEU A 300 -4.84 9.33 6.77
N VAL A 301 -5.54 8.71 5.81
CA VAL A 301 -5.27 8.86 4.37
C VAL A 301 -6.06 10.00 3.74
N HIS A 302 -7.34 10.12 4.06
CA HIS A 302 -8.28 11.02 3.37
C HIS A 302 -8.77 12.19 4.25
N GLY A 303 -8.45 12.16 5.55
CA GLY A 303 -8.90 13.15 6.53
C GLY A 303 -10.18 12.73 7.26
N GLU A 304 -10.40 13.33 8.43
CA GLU A 304 -11.52 12.99 9.32
C GLU A 304 -12.90 13.25 8.69
N GLU A 305 -13.02 14.31 7.89
CA GLU A 305 -14.28 14.64 7.21
C GLU A 305 -14.71 13.50 6.27
N GLU A 306 -13.80 13.01 5.43
CA GLU A 306 -14.08 11.89 4.52
C GLU A 306 -14.30 10.56 5.27
N ALA A 307 -13.59 10.34 6.38
CA ALA A 307 -13.79 9.17 7.23
C ALA A 307 -15.19 9.17 7.87
N ASN A 308 -15.65 10.33 8.34
CA ASN A 308 -16.99 10.49 8.90
C ASN A 308 -18.08 10.26 7.84
N LYS A 309 -17.96 10.87 6.66
CA LYS A 309 -18.86 10.65 5.52
C LYS A 309 -18.95 9.17 5.14
N ALA A 310 -17.79 8.50 5.04
CA ALA A 310 -17.73 7.08 4.70
C ALA A 310 -18.37 6.19 5.79
N GLN A 311 -18.14 6.51 7.07
CA GLN A 311 -18.75 5.80 8.18
C GLN A 311 -20.27 5.99 8.23
N GLU A 312 -20.77 7.20 8.05
CA GLU A 312 -22.19 7.50 8.01
C GLU A 312 -22.88 6.78 6.85
N ALA A 313 -22.29 6.84 5.64
CA ALA A 313 -22.79 6.10 4.49
C ALA A 313 -22.83 4.58 4.75
N ALA A 314 -21.80 4.01 5.39
CA ALA A 314 -21.78 2.61 5.75
C ALA A 314 -22.88 2.25 6.76
N LYS A 315 -23.08 3.06 7.80
CA LYS A 315 -24.16 2.85 8.80
C LYS A 315 -25.55 2.96 8.19
N ALA A 316 -25.73 3.90 7.28
CA ALA A 316 -26.97 4.13 6.57
C ALA A 316 -27.44 2.91 5.77
N LEU A 317 -26.49 2.20 5.15
CA LEU A 317 -26.75 0.99 4.36
C LEU A 317 -27.17 -0.22 5.22
N PHE A 318 -26.68 -0.30 6.46
CA PHE A 318 -26.99 -1.41 7.36
C PHE A 318 -28.17 -1.13 8.32
N GLY A 319 -28.58 0.15 8.49
CA GLY A 319 -29.61 0.59 9.40
C GLY A 319 -31.02 0.78 8.80
N GLY A 320 -31.23 0.50 7.52
CA GLY A 320 -32.55 0.53 6.88
C GLY A 320 -33.17 1.92 6.65
N GLY A 321 -32.41 3.03 6.78
CA GLY A 321 -32.99 4.37 6.65
C GLY A 321 -32.00 5.50 6.40
N GLY A 322 -30.87 5.21 5.78
CA GLY A 322 -29.79 6.18 5.70
C GLY A 322 -29.64 6.97 4.41
N ASP A 323 -28.98 8.09 4.54
CA ASP A 323 -28.69 9.07 3.51
C ASP A 323 -27.88 8.45 2.35
N LYS A 324 -28.51 8.39 1.19
CA LYS A 324 -27.95 7.87 -0.07
C LYS A 324 -26.89 8.79 -0.69
N ALA A 325 -26.68 9.97 -0.12
CA ALA A 325 -25.86 11.03 -0.72
C ALA A 325 -24.36 10.72 -0.77
N ASN A 326 -23.87 9.84 0.11
CA ASN A 326 -22.43 9.53 0.27
C ASN A 326 -22.04 8.14 -0.30
N MET A 327 -22.93 7.47 -1.01
CA MET A 327 -22.65 6.19 -1.66
C MET A 327 -21.85 6.41 -2.97
N PRO A 328 -20.89 5.53 -3.33
CA PRO A 328 -20.28 5.57 -4.64
C PRO A 328 -21.35 5.66 -5.71
N THR A 329 -21.31 6.73 -6.49
CA THR A 329 -22.38 7.04 -7.44
C THR A 329 -21.81 7.18 -8.85
N THR A 330 -22.46 6.56 -9.82
CA THR A 330 -22.19 6.78 -11.24
C THR A 330 -23.34 7.56 -11.85
N GLU A 331 -23.02 8.67 -12.50
CA GLU A 331 -23.96 9.41 -13.35
C GLU A 331 -24.02 8.74 -14.71
N LEU A 332 -25.20 8.23 -15.06
CA LEU A 332 -25.48 7.65 -16.36
C LEU A 332 -26.01 8.73 -17.30
N THR A 333 -25.62 8.64 -18.56
CA THR A 333 -26.13 9.50 -19.62
C THR A 333 -27.14 8.74 -20.47
N ILE A 334 -27.92 9.47 -21.28
CA ILE A 334 -28.91 8.84 -22.19
C ILE A 334 -28.26 7.83 -23.14
N ASP A 335 -26.99 8.00 -23.47
CA ASP A 335 -26.23 7.09 -24.35
C ASP A 335 -26.02 5.70 -23.73
N ASN A 336 -26.15 5.59 -22.40
CA ASN A 336 -26.10 4.30 -21.70
C ASN A 336 -27.38 3.47 -21.89
N PHE A 337 -28.47 4.10 -22.36
CA PHE A 337 -29.80 3.51 -22.50
C PHE A 337 -30.16 3.32 -23.98
N GLY A 338 -30.03 2.07 -24.46
CA GLY A 338 -30.56 1.71 -25.78
C GLY A 338 -32.07 1.53 -25.72
N ASP A 339 -32.81 2.22 -26.60
CA ASP A 339 -34.28 2.20 -26.60
C ASP A 339 -34.92 2.57 -25.24
N GLY A 340 -34.27 3.49 -24.49
CA GLY A 340 -34.71 3.95 -23.16
C GLY A 340 -34.47 2.96 -22.02
N GLN A 341 -33.74 1.88 -22.26
CA GLN A 341 -33.44 0.85 -21.26
C GLN A 341 -31.96 0.49 -21.22
N ILE A 342 -31.45 0.14 -20.01
CA ILE A 342 -30.12 -0.40 -19.82
C ILE A 342 -30.21 -1.86 -19.35
N GLY A 343 -29.50 -2.77 -20.02
CA GLY A 343 -29.38 -4.16 -19.56
C GLY A 343 -28.45 -4.29 -18.36
N ILE A 344 -28.72 -5.23 -17.45
CA ILE A 344 -27.97 -5.42 -16.21
C ILE A 344 -26.45 -5.57 -16.43
N MET A 345 -26.03 -6.27 -17.48
CA MET A 345 -24.61 -6.44 -17.77
C MET A 345 -23.93 -5.12 -18.15
N ASN A 346 -24.62 -4.28 -18.94
CA ASN A 346 -24.12 -2.96 -19.31
C ASN A 346 -24.11 -2.01 -18.09
N LEU A 347 -25.12 -2.09 -17.24
CA LEU A 347 -25.22 -1.33 -16.00
C LEU A 347 -24.05 -1.64 -15.06
N LEU A 348 -23.74 -2.93 -14.83
CA LEU A 348 -22.61 -3.33 -13.97
C LEU A 348 -21.26 -2.85 -14.51
N VAL A 349 -21.08 -2.85 -15.83
CA VAL A 349 -19.85 -2.35 -16.46
C VAL A 349 -19.79 -0.83 -16.39
N ALA A 350 -20.87 -0.12 -16.68
CA ALA A 350 -20.94 1.34 -16.61
C ALA A 350 -20.67 1.86 -15.19
N CYS A 351 -21.13 1.14 -14.17
CA CYS A 351 -20.89 1.46 -12.76
C CYS A 351 -19.52 0.98 -12.24
N GLY A 352 -18.65 0.40 -13.08
CA GLY A 352 -17.36 -0.14 -12.63
C GLY A 352 -17.44 -1.35 -11.71
N LEU A 353 -18.64 -1.94 -11.56
CA LEU A 353 -18.87 -3.12 -10.71
C LEU A 353 -18.40 -4.42 -11.38
N ALA A 354 -18.18 -4.40 -12.68
CA ALA A 354 -17.58 -5.48 -13.45
C ALA A 354 -16.63 -4.90 -14.51
N ALA A 355 -15.46 -5.50 -14.67
CA ALA A 355 -14.48 -5.07 -15.67
C ALA A 355 -14.90 -5.42 -17.11
N SER A 356 -15.84 -6.34 -17.30
CA SER A 356 -16.35 -6.76 -18.60
C SER A 356 -17.76 -7.36 -18.51
N LYS A 357 -18.45 -7.43 -19.67
CA LYS A 357 -19.75 -8.11 -19.77
C LYS A 357 -19.65 -9.60 -19.40
N GLY A 358 -18.52 -10.23 -19.63
CA GLY A 358 -18.28 -11.64 -19.24
C GLY A 358 -18.22 -11.82 -17.72
N GLU A 359 -17.60 -10.88 -16.99
CA GLU A 359 -17.61 -10.85 -15.53
C GLU A 359 -19.01 -10.54 -15.00
N ALA A 360 -19.68 -9.54 -15.56
CA ALA A 360 -21.03 -9.17 -15.18
C ALA A 360 -22.00 -10.36 -15.30
N ARG A 361 -21.91 -11.11 -16.40
CA ARG A 361 -22.70 -12.35 -16.61
C ARG A 361 -22.47 -13.37 -15.49
N ARG A 362 -21.21 -13.64 -15.16
CA ARG A 362 -20.87 -14.58 -14.07
C ARG A 362 -21.43 -14.14 -12.73
N LEU A 363 -21.32 -12.86 -12.40
CA LEU A 363 -21.85 -12.28 -11.17
C LEU A 363 -23.37 -12.46 -11.05
N VAL A 364 -24.12 -12.21 -12.12
CA VAL A 364 -25.57 -12.42 -12.15
C VAL A 364 -25.92 -13.90 -12.02
N GLN A 365 -25.28 -14.78 -12.80
CA GLN A 365 -25.53 -16.23 -12.76
C GLN A 365 -25.22 -16.86 -11.38
N GLN A 366 -24.24 -16.34 -10.66
CA GLN A 366 -23.91 -16.77 -9.30
C GLN A 366 -24.87 -16.18 -8.25
N GLY A 367 -25.85 -15.37 -8.67
CA GLY A 367 -26.81 -14.70 -7.79
C GLY A 367 -26.16 -13.64 -6.88
N GLY A 368 -25.01 -13.08 -7.32
CA GLY A 368 -24.25 -12.09 -6.59
C GLY A 368 -24.69 -10.65 -6.85
N VAL A 369 -25.81 -10.40 -7.54
CA VAL A 369 -26.28 -9.04 -7.87
C VAL A 369 -27.72 -8.85 -7.40
N SER A 370 -28.00 -7.70 -6.78
CA SER A 370 -29.35 -7.18 -6.58
C SER A 370 -29.42 -5.69 -6.96
N VAL A 371 -30.62 -5.28 -7.35
CA VAL A 371 -30.97 -3.89 -7.75
C VAL A 371 -32.20 -3.49 -6.93
N ASN A 372 -32.08 -2.39 -6.14
CA ASN A 372 -33.08 -1.94 -5.20
C ASN A 372 -33.64 -3.08 -4.33
N ASP A 373 -32.72 -3.87 -3.72
CA ASP A 373 -33.00 -5.06 -2.89
C ASP A 373 -33.61 -6.26 -3.64
N GLY A 374 -34.03 -6.08 -4.89
CA GLY A 374 -34.49 -7.16 -5.76
C GLY A 374 -33.31 -7.98 -6.31
N LYS A 375 -33.26 -9.30 -6.02
CA LYS A 375 -32.22 -10.18 -6.54
C LYS A 375 -32.34 -10.31 -8.06
N VAL A 376 -31.25 -10.09 -8.77
CA VAL A 376 -31.18 -10.23 -10.23
C VAL A 376 -30.81 -11.67 -10.57
N ALA A 377 -31.71 -12.38 -11.22
CA ALA A 377 -31.52 -13.76 -11.64
C ALA A 377 -31.36 -13.91 -13.15
N ASP A 378 -31.85 -12.93 -13.92
CA ASP A 378 -31.84 -12.96 -15.38
C ASP A 378 -30.72 -12.04 -15.92
N ILE A 379 -29.85 -12.60 -16.74
CA ILE A 379 -28.75 -11.85 -17.40
C ILE A 379 -29.26 -10.85 -18.46
N ASP A 380 -30.46 -11.07 -18.97
CA ASP A 380 -31.09 -10.20 -19.98
C ASP A 380 -32.03 -9.14 -19.36
N GLN A 381 -32.10 -9.10 -18.02
CA GLN A 381 -32.91 -8.11 -17.29
C GLN A 381 -32.54 -6.70 -17.69
N LYS A 382 -33.55 -5.85 -17.96
CA LYS A 382 -33.41 -4.46 -18.36
C LYS A 382 -34.14 -3.56 -17.39
N TYR A 383 -33.64 -2.31 -17.30
CA TYR A 383 -34.15 -1.24 -16.43
C TYR A 383 -34.40 0.00 -17.26
N GLY A 384 -35.58 0.58 -17.14
CA GLY A 384 -35.93 1.84 -17.79
C GLY A 384 -35.17 3.03 -17.20
N CYS A 385 -34.90 4.04 -18.01
CA CYS A 385 -34.17 5.26 -17.60
C CYS A 385 -34.87 6.01 -16.45
N GLU A 386 -36.19 5.92 -16.36
CA GLU A 386 -37.03 6.51 -15.31
C GLU A 386 -36.66 6.08 -13.89
N LEU A 387 -36.14 4.86 -13.74
CA LEU A 387 -35.72 4.32 -12.43
C LEU A 387 -34.47 5.00 -11.90
N PHE A 388 -33.68 5.61 -12.78
CA PHE A 388 -32.39 6.24 -12.42
C PHE A 388 -32.54 7.74 -12.14
N MET A 389 -33.73 8.31 -12.35
CA MET A 389 -34.02 9.73 -12.04
C MET A 389 -34.21 9.94 -10.54
N GLY A 390 -33.95 11.15 -10.05
CA GLY A 390 -34.10 11.51 -8.64
C GLY A 390 -33.11 10.76 -7.73
N ASP A 391 -33.65 9.90 -6.88
CA ASP A 391 -32.83 9.11 -5.92
C ASP A 391 -31.93 8.06 -6.59
N GLY A 392 -32.19 7.70 -7.86
CA GLY A 392 -31.45 6.68 -8.61
C GLY A 392 -31.69 5.27 -8.10
N VAL A 393 -30.83 4.36 -8.55
CA VAL A 393 -30.92 2.91 -8.31
C VAL A 393 -29.72 2.46 -7.47
N ILE A 394 -29.98 1.66 -6.44
CA ILE A 394 -28.92 1.03 -5.63
C ILE A 394 -28.63 -0.37 -6.19
N ILE A 395 -27.38 -0.58 -6.55
CA ILE A 395 -26.87 -1.86 -7.05
C ILE A 395 -25.99 -2.49 -5.97
N LYS A 396 -26.24 -3.77 -5.65
CA LYS A 396 -25.45 -4.51 -4.70
C LYS A 396 -24.72 -5.66 -5.41
N LYS A 397 -23.38 -5.71 -5.26
CA LYS A 397 -22.52 -6.81 -5.72
C LYS A 397 -22.04 -7.64 -4.53
N GLY A 398 -22.46 -8.90 -4.46
CA GLY A 398 -22.19 -9.77 -3.32
C GLY A 398 -22.86 -9.28 -2.04
N LYS A 399 -22.23 -9.56 -0.89
CA LYS A 399 -22.78 -9.19 0.43
C LYS A 399 -22.34 -7.79 0.90
N LYS A 400 -21.32 -7.20 0.26
CA LYS A 400 -20.53 -6.12 0.87
C LYS A 400 -20.34 -4.87 -0.01
N VAL A 401 -20.62 -4.93 -1.32
CA VAL A 401 -20.40 -3.80 -2.24
C VAL A 401 -21.74 -3.20 -2.64
N PHE A 402 -21.90 -1.90 -2.42
CA PHE A 402 -23.06 -1.12 -2.81
C PHE A 402 -22.64 0.03 -3.71
N HIS A 403 -23.45 0.34 -4.71
CA HIS A 403 -23.19 1.40 -5.66
C HIS A 403 -24.50 2.06 -6.08
N ARG A 404 -24.50 3.37 -6.23
CA ARG A 404 -25.66 4.13 -6.70
C ARG A 404 -25.47 4.50 -8.16
N ALA A 405 -26.48 4.31 -8.97
CA ALA A 405 -26.53 4.80 -10.34
C ALA A 405 -27.65 5.82 -10.47
N VAL A 406 -27.33 7.00 -10.98
CA VAL A 406 -28.29 8.09 -11.19
C VAL A 406 -28.25 8.58 -12.63
N MET A 407 -29.33 9.17 -13.09
CA MET A 407 -29.40 9.88 -14.35
C MET A 407 -29.93 11.28 -14.09
N ASN A 408 -29.18 12.29 -14.49
CA ASN A 408 -29.56 13.70 -14.41
C ASN A 408 -30.24 14.16 -15.69
#